data_6143574a7b3b27c7212c83e51b6fe015
#
_entry.id   6143574a7b3b27c7212c83e51b6fe015
#
_cell.length_a   1.000
_cell.length_b   1.000
_cell.length_c   1.000
_cell.angle_alpha   90.00
_cell.angle_beta   90.00
_cell.angle_gamma   90.00
#
_symmetry.space_group_name_H-M   'P 1'
#
loop_
_entity.id
_entity.type
_entity.pdbx_description
1 polymer ?
#
loop_
_entity_poly.entity_id
_entity_poly.type
_entity_poly.pdbx_seq_one_letter_code
_entity_poly.pdbx_strand_id
1 'polypeptide(L)'
;VTESDMAIAMALCGGIGMIHYNMSQRQQVKEVARVKYHVHGLIQDPITITADKLVGDVLALIQEKSFQFRTFPIVDDEGKLLGLLPGRVVKERYRDRKVTEGMLQRNEVYSIRESEVGADPIETADRFFSKHMGIHKLLVVDGSDRLRGLYTLSDIERIIGESSNHLKPARDENFRLLCGAAVSVPRTPDGEIDSQSLHEHVQEMVEQGLDMIAVSTAHGHTKDVGAVTASLRR
;
A
#
# COMPACT_ATOMS: atom_id res chain seq x y z
N VAL A 1 10.56 2.62 -21.26
CA VAL A 1 9.18 2.23 -20.95
C VAL A 1 8.99 2.33 -19.45
N THR A 2 7.93 2.98 -18.98
CA THR A 2 7.72 3.26 -17.56
C THR A 2 6.99 2.10 -16.90
N GLU A 3 7.63 1.47 -15.95
CA GLU A 3 7.08 0.50 -14.99
C GLU A 3 7.18 1.10 -13.57
N SER A 4 6.85 0.33 -12.54
CA SER A 4 6.78 0.84 -11.16
C SER A 4 8.06 1.53 -10.68
N ASP A 5 9.24 0.98 -10.94
CA ASP A 5 10.51 1.56 -10.44
C ASP A 5 10.77 2.95 -11.03
N MET A 6 10.51 3.13 -12.33
CA MET A 6 10.62 4.44 -12.98
C MET A 6 9.51 5.39 -12.51
N ALA A 7 8.27 4.90 -12.37
CA ALA A 7 7.16 5.71 -11.89
C ALA A 7 7.39 6.20 -10.45
N ILE A 8 7.95 5.35 -9.59
CA ILE A 8 8.38 5.71 -8.23
C ILE A 8 9.44 6.81 -8.29
N ALA A 9 10.50 6.63 -9.07
CA ALA A 9 11.57 7.63 -9.21
C ALA A 9 11.03 8.98 -9.70
N MET A 10 10.12 8.97 -10.69
CA MET A 10 9.48 10.20 -11.19
C MET A 10 8.64 10.89 -10.12
N ALA A 11 7.85 10.13 -9.36
CA ALA A 11 7.00 10.68 -8.30
C ALA A 11 7.86 11.22 -7.13
N LEU A 12 8.95 10.56 -6.77
CA LEU A 12 9.90 11.06 -5.77
C LEU A 12 10.58 12.37 -6.20
N CYS A 13 10.70 12.61 -7.50
CA CYS A 13 11.19 13.87 -8.06
C CYS A 13 10.09 14.93 -8.30
N GLY A 14 8.86 14.71 -7.80
CA GLY A 14 7.76 15.67 -7.91
C GLY A 14 6.95 15.57 -9.19
N GLY A 15 7.17 14.53 -10.01
CA GLY A 15 6.42 14.25 -11.22
C GLY A 15 5.37 13.16 -11.06
N ILE A 16 4.86 12.64 -12.17
CA ILE A 16 3.98 11.48 -12.23
C ILE A 16 4.47 10.52 -13.31
N GLY A 17 4.63 9.25 -12.96
CA GLY A 17 4.97 8.19 -13.91
C GLY A 17 3.72 7.55 -14.49
N MET A 18 3.71 7.34 -15.81
CA MET A 18 2.62 6.69 -16.54
C MET A 18 2.98 5.23 -16.82
N ILE A 19 2.42 4.29 -16.09
CA ILE A 19 2.62 2.86 -16.34
C ILE A 19 2.09 2.50 -17.73
N HIS A 20 2.93 1.88 -18.55
CA HIS A 20 2.56 1.53 -19.91
C HIS A 20 1.57 0.36 -19.97
N TYR A 21 0.83 0.23 -21.07
CA TYR A 21 -0.16 -0.83 -21.29
C TYR A 21 0.38 -2.05 -22.05
N ASN A 22 1.65 -2.06 -22.44
CA ASN A 22 2.24 -3.16 -23.22
C ASN A 22 2.63 -4.35 -22.31
N MET A 23 1.69 -4.78 -21.49
CA MET A 23 1.76 -5.89 -20.54
C MET A 23 0.35 -6.43 -20.32
N SER A 24 0.20 -7.56 -19.60
CA SER A 24 -1.14 -8.05 -19.23
C SER A 24 -1.84 -7.08 -18.25
N GLN A 25 -3.16 -7.00 -18.31
CA GLN A 25 -3.97 -6.19 -17.39
C GLN A 25 -3.61 -6.45 -15.91
N ARG A 26 -3.52 -7.72 -15.53
CA ARG A 26 -3.13 -8.14 -14.18
C ARG A 26 -1.74 -7.65 -13.79
N GLN A 27 -0.80 -7.60 -14.72
CA GLN A 27 0.54 -7.09 -14.45
C GLN A 27 0.52 -5.58 -14.29
N GLN A 28 -0.24 -4.84 -15.11
CA GLN A 28 -0.37 -3.39 -15.00
C GLN A 28 -0.98 -2.99 -13.64
N VAL A 29 -2.03 -3.68 -13.18
CA VAL A 29 -2.60 -3.49 -11.83
C VAL A 29 -1.53 -3.70 -10.74
N LYS A 30 -0.69 -4.73 -10.85
CA LYS A 30 0.41 -4.96 -9.90
C LYS A 30 1.45 -3.84 -9.94
N GLU A 31 1.81 -3.33 -11.10
CA GLU A 31 2.75 -2.22 -11.22
C GLU A 31 2.19 -0.93 -10.59
N VAL A 32 0.90 -0.62 -10.80
CA VAL A 32 0.20 0.48 -10.11
C VAL A 32 0.24 0.27 -8.60
N ALA A 33 -0.14 -0.91 -8.12
CA ALA A 33 -0.11 -1.25 -6.70
C ALA A 33 1.29 -1.04 -6.09
N ARG A 34 2.36 -1.47 -6.77
CA ARG A 34 3.75 -1.27 -6.31
C ARG A 34 4.10 0.20 -6.12
N VAL A 35 3.66 1.09 -7.02
CA VAL A 35 3.85 2.54 -6.86
C VAL A 35 3.06 3.07 -5.68
N LYS A 36 1.79 2.73 -5.60
CA LYS A 36 0.87 3.24 -4.55
C LYS A 36 1.23 2.74 -3.16
N TYR A 37 1.78 1.52 -3.05
CA TYR A 37 2.26 0.95 -1.79
C TYR A 37 3.76 1.18 -1.53
N HIS A 38 4.42 1.95 -2.40
CA HIS A 38 5.79 2.38 -2.16
C HIS A 38 5.83 3.46 -1.08
N VAL A 39 6.25 3.10 0.11
CA VAL A 39 6.46 3.98 1.28
C VAL A 39 5.44 5.11 1.40
N HIS A 40 4.36 4.80 2.05
CA HIS A 40 3.37 5.79 2.47
C HIS A 40 3.27 5.73 3.99
N GLY A 41 3.60 6.67 4.74
CA GLY A 41 3.71 6.66 6.21
C GLY A 41 2.78 5.70 6.96
N LEU A 42 1.49 5.60 6.60
CA LEU A 42 0.54 4.64 7.17
C LEU A 42 0.41 3.40 6.27
N ILE A 43 0.74 2.23 6.81
CA ILE A 43 0.39 0.94 6.21
C ILE A 43 -1.09 0.69 6.56
N GLN A 44 -1.98 0.92 5.61
CA GLN A 44 -3.39 0.54 5.72
C GLN A 44 -3.50 -0.99 5.53
N ASP A 45 -4.39 -1.63 6.26
CA ASP A 45 -4.58 -3.09 6.23
C ASP A 45 -3.25 -3.87 6.39
N PRO A 46 -2.53 -3.67 7.51
CA PRO A 46 -1.30 -4.39 7.74
C PRO A 46 -1.56 -5.90 7.81
N ILE A 47 -0.60 -6.68 7.31
CA ILE A 47 -0.71 -8.13 7.40
C ILE A 47 -0.73 -8.55 8.86
N THR A 48 -1.80 -9.21 9.26
CA THR A 48 -2.06 -9.67 10.62
C THR A 48 -1.93 -11.18 10.75
N ILE A 49 -1.73 -11.64 11.95
CA ILE A 49 -1.72 -13.06 12.31
C ILE A 49 -2.76 -13.28 13.40
N THR A 50 -3.54 -14.34 13.31
CA THR A 50 -4.49 -14.72 14.35
C THR A 50 -3.81 -15.44 15.51
N ALA A 51 -4.38 -15.34 16.71
CA ALA A 51 -3.77 -15.81 17.94
C ALA A 51 -3.62 -17.36 18.04
N ASP A 52 -4.36 -18.10 17.22
CA ASP A 52 -4.35 -19.57 17.15
C ASP A 52 -3.11 -20.14 16.44
N LYS A 53 -2.43 -19.33 15.62
CA LYS A 53 -1.31 -19.75 14.77
C LYS A 53 -0.05 -20.11 15.55
N LEU A 54 0.75 -20.98 14.93
CA LEU A 54 2.10 -21.30 15.37
C LEU A 54 3.12 -20.37 14.70
N VAL A 55 4.28 -20.23 15.30
CA VAL A 55 5.40 -19.48 14.69
C VAL A 55 5.81 -20.11 13.35
N GLY A 56 5.67 -21.44 13.21
CA GLY A 56 5.89 -22.16 11.96
C GLY A 56 4.98 -21.72 10.81
N ASP A 57 3.71 -21.42 11.11
CA ASP A 57 2.76 -20.92 10.13
C ASP A 57 3.17 -19.52 9.62
N VAL A 58 3.67 -18.68 10.55
CA VAL A 58 4.19 -17.35 10.21
C VAL A 58 5.44 -17.44 9.35
N LEU A 59 6.35 -18.39 9.65
CA LEU A 59 7.54 -18.63 8.82
C LEU A 59 7.17 -19.10 7.41
N ALA A 60 6.20 -20.01 7.29
CA ALA A 60 5.70 -20.47 6.00
C ALA A 60 5.07 -19.32 5.21
N LEU A 61 4.26 -18.48 5.84
CA LEU A 61 3.65 -17.31 5.23
C LEU A 61 4.71 -16.31 4.72
N ILE A 62 5.76 -16.04 5.52
CA ILE A 62 6.87 -15.18 5.11
C ILE A 62 7.56 -15.74 3.86
N GLN A 63 7.81 -17.04 3.81
CA GLN A 63 8.46 -17.69 2.68
C GLN A 63 7.56 -17.67 1.43
N GLU A 64 6.29 -18.03 1.58
CA GLU A 64 5.31 -18.05 0.47
C GLU A 64 5.12 -16.68 -0.16
N LYS A 65 4.98 -15.64 0.67
CA LYS A 65 4.74 -14.26 0.21
C LYS A 65 6.02 -13.45 0.01
N SER A 66 7.19 -14.01 0.33
CA SER A 66 8.50 -13.33 0.24
C SER A 66 8.56 -12.02 1.02
N PHE A 67 7.96 -11.97 2.21
CA PHE A 67 7.98 -10.76 3.03
C PHE A 67 9.38 -10.41 3.52
N GLN A 68 9.74 -9.13 3.43
CA GLN A 68 11.00 -8.58 3.91
C GLN A 68 10.95 -8.18 5.41
N PHE A 69 9.80 -8.26 6.03
CA PHE A 69 9.57 -7.95 7.43
C PHE A 69 9.16 -9.20 8.22
N ARG A 70 9.33 -9.15 9.55
CA ARG A 70 9.05 -10.28 10.45
C ARG A 70 8.26 -9.88 11.70
N THR A 71 7.73 -8.66 11.75
CA THR A 71 6.93 -8.18 12.87
C THR A 71 5.48 -8.07 12.41
N PHE A 72 4.57 -8.70 13.13
CA PHE A 72 3.16 -8.80 12.74
C PHE A 72 2.25 -8.41 13.89
N PRO A 73 1.22 -7.59 13.67
CA PRO A 73 0.12 -7.42 14.60
C PRO A 73 -0.62 -8.76 14.79
N ILE A 74 -0.99 -9.05 16.02
CA ILE A 74 -1.83 -10.20 16.37
C ILE A 74 -3.22 -9.68 16.64
N VAL A 75 -4.20 -10.29 15.97
CA VAL A 75 -5.62 -9.93 16.09
C VAL A 75 -6.48 -11.16 16.43
N ASP A 76 -7.67 -10.91 16.92
CA ASP A 76 -8.71 -11.95 17.01
C ASP A 76 -9.48 -12.08 15.69
N ASP A 77 -10.48 -12.96 15.67
CA ASP A 77 -11.32 -13.22 14.49
C ASP A 77 -12.20 -12.03 14.08
N GLU A 78 -12.37 -11.03 14.96
CA GLU A 78 -13.09 -9.79 14.70
C GLU A 78 -12.17 -8.63 14.26
N GLY A 79 -10.84 -8.89 14.15
CA GLY A 79 -9.81 -7.91 13.80
C GLY A 79 -9.38 -6.99 14.94
N LYS A 80 -9.78 -7.29 16.19
CA LYS A 80 -9.38 -6.54 17.37
C LYS A 80 -7.93 -6.84 17.72
N LEU A 81 -7.17 -5.81 18.07
CA LEU A 81 -5.75 -5.91 18.37
C LEU A 81 -5.50 -6.61 19.71
N LEU A 82 -4.81 -7.75 19.68
CA LEU A 82 -4.38 -8.50 20.86
C LEU A 82 -2.93 -8.23 21.26
N GLY A 83 -2.10 -7.84 20.31
CA GLY A 83 -0.69 -7.58 20.57
C GLY A 83 0.17 -7.49 19.31
N LEU A 84 1.48 -7.64 19.49
CA LEU A 84 2.45 -7.55 18.41
C LEU A 84 3.45 -8.69 18.50
N LEU A 85 3.61 -9.50 17.46
CA LEU A 85 4.63 -10.54 17.35
C LEU A 85 5.93 -9.93 16.86
N PRO A 86 6.97 -9.77 17.68
CA PRO A 86 8.22 -9.17 17.24
C PRO A 86 9.07 -10.16 16.44
N GLY A 87 9.78 -9.67 15.43
CA GLY A 87 10.61 -10.50 14.53
C GLY A 87 11.70 -11.32 15.24
N ARG A 88 12.11 -10.93 16.48
CA ARG A 88 13.08 -11.69 17.27
C ARG A 88 12.59 -13.09 17.67
N VAL A 89 11.27 -13.32 17.73
CA VAL A 89 10.68 -14.63 18.05
C VAL A 89 10.24 -15.40 16.81
N VAL A 90 10.18 -14.78 15.64
CA VAL A 90 9.85 -15.45 14.37
C VAL A 90 11.11 -16.15 13.85
N LYS A 91 11.45 -17.28 14.49
CA LYS A 91 12.65 -18.08 14.20
C LYS A 91 12.33 -19.57 14.21
N GLU A 92 13.08 -20.34 13.42
CA GLU A 92 12.89 -21.77 13.25
C GLU A 92 12.90 -22.55 14.58
N ARG A 93 13.73 -22.13 15.55
CA ARG A 93 13.80 -22.75 16.89
C ARG A 93 12.49 -22.68 17.68
N TYR A 94 11.55 -21.81 17.30
CA TYR A 94 10.25 -21.61 17.95
C TYR A 94 9.08 -22.08 17.10
N ARG A 95 9.34 -22.82 16.02
CA ARG A 95 8.36 -23.26 15.01
C ARG A 95 7.08 -23.82 15.63
N ASP A 96 7.20 -24.68 16.64
CA ASP A 96 6.08 -25.38 17.27
C ASP A 96 5.44 -24.60 18.44
N ARG A 97 5.88 -23.39 18.70
CA ARG A 97 5.30 -22.51 19.73
C ARG A 97 4.15 -21.68 19.17
N LYS A 98 3.15 -21.41 20.00
CA LYS A 98 2.09 -20.48 19.66
C LYS A 98 2.62 -19.05 19.56
N VAL A 99 2.09 -18.27 18.64
CA VAL A 99 2.45 -16.84 18.49
C VAL A 99 2.18 -16.05 19.77
N THR A 100 1.14 -16.44 20.53
CA THR A 100 0.76 -15.84 21.81
C THR A 100 1.80 -16.02 22.93
N GLU A 101 2.66 -17.01 22.85
CA GLU A 101 3.73 -17.22 23.84
C GLU A 101 4.89 -16.22 23.68
N GLY A 102 5.06 -15.65 22.50
CA GLY A 102 6.17 -14.74 22.18
C GLY A 102 5.76 -13.34 21.81
N MET A 103 4.46 -13.04 21.72
CA MET A 103 3.99 -11.69 21.39
C MET A 103 4.13 -10.73 22.58
N LEU A 104 4.26 -9.45 22.28
CA LEU A 104 3.98 -8.37 23.20
C LEU A 104 2.48 -8.26 23.38
N GLN A 105 2.02 -8.21 24.63
CA GLN A 105 0.60 -8.12 24.94
C GLN A 105 0.03 -6.76 24.58
N ARG A 106 -1.30 -6.64 24.48
CA ARG A 106 -1.98 -5.39 24.09
C ARG A 106 -1.54 -4.17 24.90
N ASN A 107 -1.31 -4.32 26.20
CA ASN A 107 -0.86 -3.25 27.10
C ASN A 107 0.62 -2.90 26.96
N GLU A 108 1.42 -3.71 26.27
CA GLU A 108 2.84 -3.45 25.96
C GLU A 108 3.05 -2.82 24.60
N VAL A 109 1.96 -2.68 23.82
CA VAL A 109 2.01 -2.20 22.43
C VAL A 109 1.44 -0.79 22.37
N TYR A 110 2.20 0.11 21.75
CA TYR A 110 1.76 1.47 21.52
C TYR A 110 0.74 1.53 20.37
N SER A 111 -0.33 2.25 20.61
CA SER A 111 -1.34 2.52 19.60
C SER A 111 -1.92 3.92 19.75
N ILE A 112 -2.43 4.45 18.66
CA ILE A 112 -3.17 5.70 18.58
C ILE A 112 -4.55 5.41 17.96
N ARG A 113 -5.56 6.14 18.36
CA ARG A 113 -6.87 6.03 17.72
C ARG A 113 -6.87 6.75 16.38
N GLU A 114 -7.56 6.19 15.40
CA GLU A 114 -7.73 6.80 14.07
C GLU A 114 -8.23 8.26 14.17
N SER A 115 -9.14 8.54 15.10
CA SER A 115 -9.65 9.89 15.37
C SER A 115 -8.61 10.86 15.93
N GLU A 116 -7.48 10.37 16.44
CA GLU A 116 -6.39 11.18 17.03
C GLU A 116 -5.25 11.43 16.04
N VAL A 117 -5.27 10.80 14.87
CA VAL A 117 -4.21 10.94 13.84
C VAL A 117 -4.14 12.38 13.30
N GLY A 118 -5.25 13.12 13.32
CA GLY A 118 -5.27 14.53 12.90
C GLY A 118 -5.15 14.73 11.39
N ALA A 119 -4.97 15.99 10.98
CA ALA A 119 -4.90 16.38 9.56
C ALA A 119 -3.53 16.07 8.93
N ASP A 120 -2.46 15.97 9.72
CA ASP A 120 -1.13 15.57 9.25
C ASP A 120 -0.71 14.27 9.96
N PRO A 121 -0.94 13.13 9.30
CA PRO A 121 -0.58 11.82 9.83
C PRO A 121 0.93 11.62 10.04
N ILE A 122 1.75 12.20 9.17
CA ILE A 122 3.22 12.06 9.23
C ILE A 122 3.77 12.84 10.42
N GLU A 123 3.36 14.08 10.59
CA GLU A 123 3.76 14.89 11.75
C GLU A 123 3.32 14.25 13.08
N THR A 124 2.11 13.67 13.10
CA THR A 124 1.60 12.97 14.29
C THR A 124 2.46 11.75 14.64
N ALA A 125 2.81 10.93 13.65
CA ALA A 125 3.66 9.76 13.85
C ALA A 125 5.10 10.16 14.23
N ASP A 126 5.68 11.19 13.60
CA ASP A 126 7.02 11.68 13.90
C ASP A 126 7.11 12.21 15.34
N ARG A 127 6.15 13.03 15.76
CA ARG A 127 6.04 13.52 17.14
C ARG A 127 5.93 12.37 18.14
N PHE A 128 5.19 11.31 17.79
CA PHE A 128 5.10 10.12 18.62
C PHE A 128 6.45 9.42 18.76
N PHE A 129 7.14 9.13 17.66
CA PHE A 129 8.44 8.42 17.68
C PHE A 129 9.53 9.26 18.35
N SER A 130 9.53 10.56 18.16
CA SER A 130 10.44 11.50 18.85
C SER A 130 10.26 11.47 20.37
N LYS A 131 9.03 11.31 20.86
CA LYS A 131 8.70 11.23 22.29
C LYS A 131 9.01 9.87 22.91
N HIS A 132 8.94 8.78 22.11
CA HIS A 132 9.05 7.40 22.59
C HIS A 132 10.26 6.70 21.97
N MET A 133 11.45 7.08 22.43
CA MET A 133 12.73 6.56 21.95
C MET A 133 12.77 5.03 22.06
N GLY A 134 13.23 4.37 21.00
CA GLY A 134 13.34 2.90 20.93
C GLY A 134 12.06 2.18 20.47
N ILE A 135 10.96 2.91 20.27
CA ILE A 135 9.75 2.37 19.67
C ILE A 135 9.81 2.53 18.14
N HIS A 136 9.59 1.44 17.42
CA HIS A 136 9.70 1.41 15.95
C HIS A 136 8.36 1.18 15.25
N LYS A 137 7.29 0.91 15.99
CA LYS A 137 5.96 0.59 15.47
C LYS A 137 4.91 1.33 16.28
N LEU A 138 4.01 2.04 15.59
CA LEU A 138 2.82 2.67 16.16
C LEU A 138 1.60 2.13 15.42
N LEU A 139 0.74 1.42 16.15
CA LEU A 139 -0.47 0.83 15.58
C LEU A 139 -1.61 1.85 15.59
N VAL A 140 -2.44 1.82 14.57
CA VAL A 140 -3.65 2.66 14.51
C VAL A 140 -4.87 1.76 14.71
N VAL A 141 -5.74 2.13 15.64
CA VAL A 141 -6.94 1.37 15.97
C VAL A 141 -8.18 2.26 15.90
N ASP A 142 -9.33 1.65 15.64
CA ASP A 142 -10.62 2.34 15.73
C ASP A 142 -11.17 2.42 17.16
N GLY A 143 -12.39 2.95 17.30
CA GLY A 143 -13.07 3.08 18.60
C GLY A 143 -13.39 1.74 19.28
N SER A 144 -13.35 0.62 18.55
CA SER A 144 -13.57 -0.74 19.03
C SER A 144 -12.25 -1.52 19.24
N ASP A 145 -11.12 -0.86 19.18
CA ASP A 145 -9.76 -1.44 19.27
C ASP A 145 -9.43 -2.39 18.11
N ARG A 146 -10.12 -2.27 16.96
CA ARG A 146 -9.79 -2.99 15.74
C ARG A 146 -8.63 -2.31 15.04
N LEU A 147 -7.71 -3.12 14.52
CA LEU A 147 -6.54 -2.62 13.79
C LEU A 147 -6.96 -1.97 12.46
N ARG A 148 -6.49 -0.74 12.23
CA ARG A 148 -6.75 0.06 11.02
C ARG A 148 -5.49 0.40 10.25
N GLY A 149 -4.35 0.33 10.91
CA GLY A 149 -3.09 0.65 10.24
C GLY A 149 -1.88 0.54 11.16
N LEU A 150 -0.74 0.83 10.56
CA LEU A 150 0.56 0.74 11.22
C LEU A 150 1.51 1.80 10.67
N TYR A 151 2.10 2.61 11.53
CA TYR A 151 3.27 3.44 11.22
C TYR A 151 4.55 2.73 11.61
N THR A 152 5.59 2.85 10.78
CA THR A 152 6.94 2.42 11.14
C THR A 152 7.87 3.62 11.22
N LEU A 153 8.77 3.64 12.20
CA LEU A 153 9.75 4.71 12.34
C LEU A 153 10.57 4.91 11.05
N SER A 154 11.04 3.81 10.44
CA SER A 154 11.83 3.88 9.21
C SER A 154 11.11 4.51 8.02
N ASP A 155 9.77 4.31 7.93
CA ASP A 155 8.98 4.92 6.85
C ASP A 155 8.79 6.42 7.10
N ILE A 156 8.54 6.81 8.35
CA ILE A 156 8.41 8.22 8.75
C ILE A 156 9.74 8.96 8.53
N GLU A 157 10.86 8.43 9.01
CA GLU A 157 12.18 9.01 8.80
C GLU A 157 12.51 9.20 7.31
N ARG A 158 12.14 8.22 6.48
CA ARG A 158 12.35 8.31 5.03
C ARG A 158 11.49 9.42 4.41
N ILE A 159 10.22 9.52 4.76
CA ILE A 159 9.32 10.56 4.25
C ILE A 159 9.80 11.96 4.65
N ILE A 160 10.24 12.13 5.90
CA ILE A 160 10.77 13.40 6.38
C ILE A 160 12.10 13.72 5.67
N GLY A 161 12.99 12.73 5.50
CA GLY A 161 14.23 12.87 4.75
C GLY A 161 13.99 13.27 3.29
N GLU A 162 13.00 12.69 2.63
CA GLU A 162 12.59 13.06 1.26
C GLU A 162 12.06 14.51 1.22
N SER A 163 11.32 14.95 2.25
CA SER A 163 10.75 16.29 2.32
C SER A 163 11.80 17.40 2.52
N SER A 164 12.99 17.05 3.02
CA SER A 164 14.12 17.98 3.16
C SER A 164 14.93 18.18 1.87
N ASN A 165 14.68 17.37 0.83
CA ASN A 165 15.29 17.56 -0.48
C ASN A 165 14.63 18.73 -1.25
N HIS A 166 15.37 19.34 -2.19
CA HIS A 166 14.87 20.42 -3.05
C HIS A 166 13.69 19.99 -3.94
N LEU A 167 13.54 18.70 -4.21
CA LEU A 167 12.43 18.12 -4.97
C LEU A 167 11.43 17.49 -3.98
N LYS A 168 10.22 18.03 -3.94
CA LYS A 168 9.14 17.46 -3.12
C LYS A 168 8.48 16.30 -3.87
N PRO A 169 8.38 15.11 -3.28
CA PRO A 169 7.65 14.00 -3.88
C PRO A 169 6.20 14.38 -4.20
N ALA A 170 5.72 13.93 -5.36
CA ALA A 170 4.32 14.08 -5.75
C ALA A 170 3.49 12.99 -5.05
N ARG A 171 2.61 13.39 -4.13
CA ARG A 171 1.81 12.50 -3.29
C ARG A 171 0.33 12.88 -3.33
N ASP A 172 -0.53 11.88 -3.16
CA ASP A 172 -1.96 12.05 -2.98
C ASP A 172 -2.31 12.47 -1.52
N GLU A 173 -3.58 12.66 -1.25
CA GLU A 173 -4.10 13.04 0.09
C GLU A 173 -3.80 11.99 1.18
N ASN A 174 -3.54 10.74 0.77
CA ASN A 174 -3.14 9.66 1.67
C ASN A 174 -1.62 9.48 1.76
N PHE A 175 -0.84 10.46 1.31
CA PHE A 175 0.63 10.45 1.25
C PHE A 175 1.24 9.35 0.39
N ARG A 176 0.45 8.70 -0.51
CA ARG A 176 0.95 7.73 -1.47
C ARG A 176 1.49 8.45 -2.70
N LEU A 177 2.50 7.90 -3.35
CA LEU A 177 3.06 8.49 -4.59
C LEU A 177 2.00 8.56 -5.69
N LEU A 178 2.00 9.65 -6.44
CA LEU A 178 1.13 9.79 -7.61
C LEU A 178 1.55 8.81 -8.71
N CYS A 179 0.55 8.13 -9.27
CA CYS A 179 0.72 7.13 -10.32
C CYS A 179 -0.32 7.31 -11.41
N GLY A 180 0.12 7.34 -12.65
CA GLY A 180 -0.76 7.24 -13.81
C GLY A 180 -0.61 5.90 -14.51
N ALA A 181 -1.60 5.55 -15.34
CA ALA A 181 -1.54 4.40 -16.24
C ALA A 181 -2.04 4.76 -17.62
N ALA A 182 -1.35 4.24 -18.63
CA ALA A 182 -1.82 4.31 -20.01
C ALA A 182 -2.76 3.13 -20.30
N VAL A 183 -3.82 3.37 -21.04
CA VAL A 183 -4.71 2.33 -21.56
C VAL A 183 -4.84 2.48 -23.08
N SER A 184 -4.93 1.34 -23.79
CA SER A 184 -5.26 1.33 -25.19
C SER A 184 -6.78 1.28 -25.39
N VAL A 185 -7.24 1.43 -26.62
CA VAL A 185 -8.63 1.18 -26.98
C VAL A 185 -8.80 -0.32 -27.28
N PRO A 186 -9.33 -1.13 -26.34
CA PRO A 186 -9.52 -2.56 -26.58
C PRO A 186 -10.65 -2.79 -27.58
N ARG A 187 -10.53 -3.84 -28.38
CA ARG A 187 -11.54 -4.20 -29.39
C ARG A 187 -11.99 -5.65 -29.23
N THR A 188 -13.27 -5.86 -29.46
CA THR A 188 -13.85 -7.19 -29.61
C THR A 188 -13.37 -7.82 -30.92
N PRO A 189 -13.54 -9.14 -31.12
CA PRO A 189 -13.25 -9.80 -32.41
C PRO A 189 -13.99 -9.19 -33.61
N ASP A 190 -15.15 -8.58 -33.37
CA ASP A 190 -15.98 -7.90 -34.40
C ASP A 190 -15.52 -6.46 -34.68
N GLY A 191 -14.47 -5.98 -34.01
CA GLY A 191 -13.86 -4.67 -34.20
C GLY A 191 -14.50 -3.52 -33.40
N GLU A 192 -15.54 -3.79 -32.61
CA GLU A 192 -16.16 -2.83 -31.70
C GLU A 192 -15.28 -2.54 -30.49
N ILE A 193 -15.51 -1.40 -29.81
CA ILE A 193 -14.79 -1.06 -28.57
C ILE A 193 -15.30 -1.98 -27.45
N ASP A 194 -14.39 -2.71 -26.82
CA ASP A 194 -14.68 -3.52 -25.62
C ASP A 194 -14.68 -2.63 -24.36
N SER A 195 -15.77 -1.91 -24.19
CA SER A 195 -15.92 -1.00 -23.06
C SER A 195 -16.02 -1.71 -21.73
N GLN A 196 -16.52 -2.95 -21.70
CA GLN A 196 -16.65 -3.70 -20.46
C GLN A 196 -15.29 -4.13 -19.92
N SER A 197 -14.46 -4.79 -20.75
CA SER A 197 -13.10 -5.18 -20.37
C SER A 197 -12.25 -3.98 -19.95
N LEU A 198 -12.43 -2.83 -20.63
CA LEU A 198 -11.74 -1.59 -20.27
C LEU A 198 -12.17 -1.08 -18.88
N HIS A 199 -13.48 -1.08 -18.60
CA HIS A 199 -14.00 -0.64 -17.30
C HIS A 199 -13.51 -1.52 -16.16
N GLU A 200 -13.61 -2.83 -16.30
CA GLU A 200 -13.14 -3.79 -15.30
C GLU A 200 -11.66 -3.57 -14.99
N HIS A 201 -10.84 -3.46 -16.03
CA HIS A 201 -9.41 -3.22 -15.86
C HIS A 201 -9.09 -1.87 -15.19
N VAL A 202 -9.76 -0.80 -15.62
CA VAL A 202 -9.58 0.53 -15.00
C VAL A 202 -10.05 0.53 -13.57
N GLN A 203 -11.17 -0.14 -13.26
CA GLN A 203 -11.70 -0.25 -11.92
C GLN A 203 -10.70 -0.95 -10.98
N GLU A 204 -10.08 -2.05 -11.42
CA GLU A 204 -9.04 -2.74 -10.65
C GLU A 204 -7.84 -1.82 -10.32
N MET A 205 -7.43 -0.97 -11.27
CA MET A 205 -6.36 0.01 -11.04
C MET A 205 -6.79 1.14 -10.10
N VAL A 206 -8.04 1.63 -10.20
CA VAL A 206 -8.61 2.65 -9.32
C VAL A 206 -8.71 2.13 -7.89
N GLU A 207 -9.06 0.86 -7.68
CA GLU A 207 -9.07 0.21 -6.37
C GLU A 207 -7.67 0.16 -5.73
N GLN A 208 -6.60 0.11 -6.54
CA GLN A 208 -5.23 0.29 -6.04
C GLN A 208 -4.88 1.76 -5.74
N GLY A 209 -5.73 2.72 -6.15
CA GLY A 209 -5.55 4.15 -5.92
C GLY A 209 -4.91 4.89 -7.10
N LEU A 210 -5.10 4.44 -8.33
CA LEU A 210 -4.61 5.13 -9.53
C LEU A 210 -5.13 6.58 -9.58
N ASP A 211 -4.25 7.54 -9.89
CA ASP A 211 -4.58 8.98 -9.89
C ASP A 211 -4.92 9.51 -11.29
N MET A 212 -4.36 8.92 -12.34
CA MET A 212 -4.50 9.42 -13.71
C MET A 212 -4.55 8.30 -14.73
N ILE A 213 -5.40 8.48 -15.75
CA ILE A 213 -5.46 7.59 -16.92
C ILE A 213 -5.12 8.39 -18.17
N ALA A 214 -4.28 7.81 -19.02
CA ALA A 214 -4.00 8.32 -20.35
C ALA A 214 -4.48 7.32 -21.41
N VAL A 215 -5.38 7.74 -22.28
CA VAL A 215 -5.77 6.93 -23.44
C VAL A 215 -4.67 7.04 -24.49
N SER A 216 -3.90 5.95 -24.66
CA SER A 216 -2.76 5.91 -25.58
C SER A 216 -3.18 5.48 -26.98
N THR A 217 -2.87 6.31 -27.97
CA THR A 217 -3.21 6.08 -29.38
C THR A 217 -2.25 6.83 -30.29
N ALA A 218 -2.12 6.38 -31.53
CA ALA A 218 -1.33 7.08 -32.54
C ALA A 218 -1.92 8.47 -32.93
N HIS A 219 -3.24 8.64 -32.80
CA HIS A 219 -3.94 9.88 -33.11
C HIS A 219 -4.97 10.19 -32.03
N GLY A 220 -4.68 11.15 -31.15
CA GLY A 220 -5.54 11.55 -30.04
C GLY A 220 -6.91 12.12 -30.45
N HIS A 221 -7.04 12.64 -31.67
CA HIS A 221 -8.30 13.20 -32.18
C HIS A 221 -9.07 12.18 -33.04
N THR A 222 -9.54 11.11 -32.42
CA THR A 222 -10.36 10.09 -33.05
C THR A 222 -11.68 9.90 -32.32
N LYS A 223 -12.71 9.37 -33.03
CA LYS A 223 -14.00 9.05 -32.41
C LYS A 223 -13.85 8.03 -31.26
N ASP A 224 -12.96 7.07 -31.43
CA ASP A 224 -12.72 6.00 -30.45
C ASP A 224 -12.15 6.56 -29.15
N VAL A 225 -11.20 7.49 -29.23
CA VAL A 225 -10.64 8.17 -28.03
C VAL A 225 -11.74 8.96 -27.32
N GLY A 226 -12.59 9.66 -28.09
CA GLY A 226 -13.74 10.37 -27.53
C GLY A 226 -14.72 9.44 -26.84
N ALA A 227 -15.04 8.30 -27.46
CA ALA A 227 -15.96 7.30 -26.90
C ALA A 227 -15.38 6.66 -25.61
N VAL A 228 -14.10 6.25 -25.63
CA VAL A 228 -13.41 5.70 -24.43
C VAL A 228 -13.35 6.72 -23.31
N THR A 229 -12.97 7.96 -23.60
CA THR A 229 -12.91 9.02 -22.59
C THR A 229 -14.27 9.30 -21.97
N ALA A 230 -15.33 9.34 -22.79
CA ALA A 230 -16.70 9.54 -22.31
C ALA A 230 -17.20 8.34 -21.48
N SER A 231 -16.78 7.13 -21.82
CA SER A 231 -17.10 5.90 -21.09
C SER A 231 -16.44 5.88 -19.71
N LEU A 232 -15.17 6.26 -19.60
CA LEU A 232 -14.41 6.27 -18.33
C LEU A 232 -14.80 7.40 -17.35
N ARG A 233 -15.55 8.40 -17.79
CA ARG A 233 -16.07 9.50 -16.94
C ARG A 233 -17.36 9.18 -16.19
N ARG A 234 -17.97 8.05 -16.45
CA ARG A 234 -19.23 7.58 -15.81
C ARG A 234 -18.93 6.71 -14.61
#